data_1a754607809a9eac633ab69f2a89a081
#
_entry.id   1a754607809a9eac633ab69f2a89a081
#
_cell.length_a   1.000
_cell.length_b   1.000
_cell.length_c   1.000
_cell.angle_alpha   90.00
_cell.angle_beta   90.00
_cell.angle_gamma   90.00
#
_symmetry.space_group_name_H-M   'P 1'
#
loop_
_entity.id
_entity.type
_entity.pdbx_description
1 polymer ?
#
loop_
_entity_poly.entity_id
_entity_poly.type
_entity_poly.pdbx_seq_one_letter_code
_entity_poly.pdbx_strand_id
1 'polypeptide(L)'
;IWGEYEQKNEELSNPMQESEVIAEPEPQNETEAPKEQPPIDKSGAVNFRIAPETEESAGKGFAAKEKFRQNVEAIRTLEKIEGENRIATPEEQEILAKYVGWGGLADAFDETKANWASEYQELKSLLSAEEYDSARESTLNAHYTSPVIIKAIYDVMERMGFSKGNILEPAMGIGNFFGMLPENMQESRLYGVELDGITGRI
;
A
#
# COMPACT_ATOMS: atom_id res chain seq x y z
N ILE A 1 41.44 -19.74 9.46
CA ILE A 1 41.70 -19.75 10.91
C ILE A 1 40.36 -19.54 11.56
N TRP A 2 39.75 -20.62 12.03
CA TRP A 2 38.46 -20.62 12.75
C TRP A 2 38.81 -20.71 14.23
N GLY A 3 38.35 -19.77 15.05
CA GLY A 3 38.47 -19.80 16.51
C GLY A 3 37.18 -20.37 17.11
N GLU A 4 37.35 -21.40 17.92
CA GLU A 4 36.33 -22.03 18.74
C GLU A 4 35.95 -21.11 19.90
N TYR A 5 34.62 -20.92 20.11
CA TYR A 5 34.09 -20.33 21.33
C TYR A 5 33.50 -21.43 22.21
N GLU A 6 34.18 -21.72 23.28
CA GLU A 6 33.66 -22.54 24.38
C GLU A 6 32.60 -21.77 25.18
N GLN A 7 31.43 -22.37 25.34
CA GLN A 7 30.40 -21.93 26.29
C GLN A 7 30.73 -22.42 27.68
N LYS A 8 30.92 -21.50 28.61
CA LYS A 8 30.89 -21.80 30.05
C LYS A 8 29.47 -21.65 30.57
N ASN A 9 28.86 -22.77 30.96
CA ASN A 9 27.66 -22.79 31.78
C ASN A 9 28.08 -22.58 33.24
N GLU A 10 27.68 -21.48 33.87
CA GLU A 10 27.62 -21.34 35.32
C GLU A 10 26.18 -21.47 35.78
N GLU A 11 25.91 -22.56 36.49
CA GLU A 11 24.70 -22.77 37.28
C GLU A 11 24.68 -21.81 38.46
N LEU A 12 23.69 -20.91 38.52
CA LEU A 12 23.34 -20.20 39.74
C LEU A 12 21.96 -20.64 40.20
N SER A 13 21.98 -21.48 41.23
CA SER A 13 20.82 -21.85 42.02
C SER A 13 20.32 -20.62 42.79
N ASN A 14 19.03 -20.27 42.62
CA ASN A 14 18.34 -19.26 43.42
C ASN A 14 17.17 -19.90 44.15
N PRO A 15 16.95 -19.62 45.45
CA PRO A 15 15.93 -20.27 46.24
C PRO A 15 14.54 -19.69 45.96
N MET A 16 13.57 -20.56 46.11
CA MET A 16 12.11 -20.30 45.97
C MET A 16 11.69 -19.08 46.82
N GLN A 17 11.10 -18.09 46.16
CA GLN A 17 10.23 -17.11 46.82
C GLN A 17 8.78 -17.48 46.55
N GLU A 18 7.99 -17.37 47.63
CA GLU A 18 6.57 -17.68 47.69
C GLU A 18 5.76 -16.93 46.66
N SER A 19 4.87 -17.64 46.02
CA SER A 19 3.93 -17.11 45.01
C SER A 19 2.89 -16.19 45.68
N GLU A 20 2.96 -14.89 45.38
CA GLU A 20 1.83 -14.01 45.53
C GLU A 20 0.77 -14.40 44.50
N VAL A 21 -0.45 -14.67 44.96
CA VAL A 21 -1.63 -14.93 44.16
C VAL A 21 -2.02 -13.63 43.47
N ILE A 22 -1.65 -13.49 42.19
CA ILE A 22 -2.15 -12.40 41.35
C ILE A 22 -3.60 -12.72 41.01
N ALA A 23 -4.52 -11.87 41.47
CA ALA A 23 -5.93 -11.95 41.11
C ALA A 23 -6.10 -11.88 39.58
N GLU A 24 -6.89 -12.80 39.04
CA GLU A 24 -7.28 -12.77 37.65
C GLU A 24 -7.99 -11.43 37.32
N PRO A 25 -7.61 -10.74 36.22
CA PRO A 25 -8.34 -9.56 35.77
C PRO A 25 -9.76 -9.97 35.34
N GLU A 26 -10.75 -9.23 35.82
CA GLU A 26 -12.14 -9.37 35.37
C GLU A 26 -12.22 -9.29 33.82
N PRO A 27 -13.15 -10.03 33.19
CA PRO A 27 -13.29 -10.04 31.74
C PRO A 27 -13.66 -8.64 31.25
N GLN A 28 -12.72 -8.02 30.53
CA GLN A 28 -12.99 -6.78 29.83
C GLN A 28 -14.01 -7.06 28.74
N ASN A 29 -15.03 -6.23 28.70
CA ASN A 29 -16.13 -6.19 27.73
C ASN A 29 -15.64 -6.62 26.34
N GLU A 30 -16.18 -7.71 25.83
CA GLU A 30 -16.02 -8.12 24.43
C GLU A 30 -16.58 -6.99 23.56
N THR A 31 -15.69 -6.20 22.99
CA THR A 31 -16.01 -5.36 21.84
C THR A 31 -16.47 -6.30 20.73
N GLU A 32 -17.74 -6.21 20.33
CA GLU A 32 -18.27 -6.96 19.17
C GLU A 32 -17.28 -6.84 18.01
N ALA A 33 -16.78 -7.99 17.55
CA ALA A 33 -15.95 -8.04 16.36
C ALA A 33 -16.72 -7.38 15.19
N PRO A 34 -16.05 -6.58 14.36
CA PRO A 34 -16.68 -5.97 13.19
C PRO A 34 -17.40 -7.06 12.41
N LYS A 35 -18.69 -6.88 12.11
CA LYS A 35 -19.46 -7.82 11.30
C LYS A 35 -18.75 -7.92 9.95
N GLU A 36 -18.18 -9.09 9.65
CA GLU A 36 -17.57 -9.36 8.34
C GLU A 36 -18.62 -9.08 7.26
N GLN A 37 -18.32 -8.11 6.42
CA GLN A 37 -19.14 -7.86 5.23
C GLN A 37 -19.00 -9.06 4.29
N PRO A 38 -20.07 -9.45 3.57
CA PRO A 38 -19.97 -10.52 2.60
C PRO A 38 -18.89 -10.16 1.56
N PRO A 39 -18.11 -11.14 1.08
CA PRO A 39 -17.06 -10.88 0.11
C PRO A 39 -17.64 -10.24 -1.16
N ILE A 40 -16.94 -9.22 -1.68
CA ILE A 40 -17.33 -8.54 -2.92
C ILE A 40 -17.35 -9.58 -4.07
N ASP A 41 -18.43 -9.61 -4.83
CA ASP A 41 -18.48 -10.38 -6.08
C ASP A 41 -17.56 -9.73 -7.13
N LYS A 42 -16.44 -10.38 -7.41
CA LYS A 42 -15.43 -9.94 -8.39
C LYS A 42 -15.63 -10.55 -9.78
N SER A 43 -16.75 -11.24 -10.04
CA SER A 43 -16.98 -11.94 -11.31
C SER A 43 -16.98 -11.04 -12.55
N GLY A 44 -17.18 -9.74 -12.41
CA GLY A 44 -17.11 -8.74 -13.47
C GLY A 44 -15.87 -7.82 -13.39
N ALA A 45 -14.92 -8.10 -12.50
CA ALA A 45 -13.75 -7.23 -12.35
C ALA A 45 -12.85 -7.32 -13.58
N VAL A 46 -12.47 -6.16 -14.11
CA VAL A 46 -11.50 -6.01 -15.20
C VAL A 46 -10.30 -5.25 -14.67
N ASN A 47 -9.11 -5.79 -14.91
CA ASN A 47 -7.88 -5.11 -14.53
C ASN A 47 -7.74 -3.80 -15.31
N PHE A 48 -7.45 -2.73 -14.60
CA PHE A 48 -7.15 -1.43 -15.22
C PHE A 48 -5.90 -1.55 -16.12
N ARG A 49 -5.99 -0.96 -17.32
CA ARG A 49 -4.87 -0.93 -18.26
C ARG A 49 -4.38 0.50 -18.38
N ILE A 50 -3.10 0.70 -18.11
CA ILE A 50 -2.47 2.02 -18.26
C ILE A 50 -2.31 2.29 -19.76
N ALA A 51 -3.02 3.32 -20.24
CA ALA A 51 -2.92 3.75 -21.63
C ALA A 51 -1.60 4.51 -21.91
N PRO A 52 -1.12 4.53 -23.17
CA PRO A 52 0.11 5.26 -23.54
C PRO A 52 0.07 6.76 -23.18
N GLU A 53 -1.09 7.39 -23.25
CA GLU A 53 -1.26 8.80 -22.88
C GLU A 53 -1.04 9.02 -21.38
N THR A 54 -1.36 8.01 -20.57
CA THR A 54 -1.12 8.02 -19.12
C THR A 54 0.36 7.86 -18.82
N GLU A 55 1.10 7.12 -19.64
CA GLU A 55 2.55 6.98 -19.53
C GLU A 55 3.25 8.36 -19.67
N GLU A 56 2.82 9.18 -20.62
CA GLU A 56 3.39 10.51 -20.85
C GLU A 56 3.08 11.47 -19.68
N SER A 57 1.89 11.37 -19.09
CA SER A 57 1.48 12.21 -17.95
C SER A 57 2.13 11.78 -16.64
N ALA A 58 2.35 10.49 -16.42
CA ALA A 58 3.02 9.97 -15.23
C ALA A 58 4.49 10.42 -15.10
N GLY A 59 5.13 10.81 -16.20
CA GLY A 59 6.49 11.37 -16.20
C GLY A 59 6.58 12.88 -15.90
N LYS A 60 5.48 13.61 -15.96
CA LYS A 60 5.45 15.04 -15.67
C LYS A 60 5.29 15.22 -14.16
N GLY A 61 6.29 15.80 -13.51
CA GLY A 61 6.24 16.11 -12.09
C GLY A 61 5.07 17.05 -11.78
N PHE A 62 3.99 16.51 -11.25
CA PHE A 62 2.86 17.31 -10.76
C PHE A 62 3.31 18.23 -9.62
N ALA A 63 2.72 19.43 -9.54
CA ALA A 63 2.87 20.28 -8.38
C ALA A 63 2.39 19.51 -7.11
N ALA A 64 3.06 19.72 -5.97
CA ALA A 64 2.77 18.98 -4.74
C ALA A 64 1.28 19.04 -4.34
N LYS A 65 0.63 20.20 -4.52
CA LYS A 65 -0.81 20.36 -4.25
C LYS A 65 -1.69 19.56 -5.22
N GLU A 66 -1.24 19.32 -6.44
CA GLU A 66 -1.96 18.50 -7.41
C GLU A 66 -1.89 17.02 -7.04
N LYS A 67 -0.69 16.53 -6.69
CA LYS A 67 -0.52 15.16 -6.16
C LYS A 67 -1.40 14.92 -4.94
N PHE A 68 -1.44 15.89 -4.02
CA PHE A 68 -2.28 15.81 -2.83
C PHE A 68 -3.76 15.64 -3.21
N ARG A 69 -4.29 16.48 -4.13
CA ARG A 69 -5.68 16.39 -4.56
C ARG A 69 -6.02 15.06 -5.22
N GLN A 70 -5.13 14.57 -6.08
CA GLN A 70 -5.30 13.27 -6.73
C GLN A 70 -5.35 12.12 -5.70
N ASN A 71 -4.47 12.14 -4.70
CA ASN A 71 -4.48 11.14 -3.64
C ASN A 71 -5.78 11.20 -2.81
N VAL A 72 -6.22 12.39 -2.41
CA VAL A 72 -7.47 12.55 -1.64
C VAL A 72 -8.68 12.09 -2.45
N GLU A 73 -8.75 12.43 -3.74
CA GLU A 73 -9.82 12.01 -4.63
C GLU A 73 -9.86 10.48 -4.79
N ALA A 74 -8.70 9.85 -4.96
CA ALA A 74 -8.59 8.40 -5.04
C ALA A 74 -9.03 7.71 -3.74
N ILE A 75 -8.61 8.22 -2.57
CA ILE A 75 -9.01 7.67 -1.27
C ILE A 75 -10.52 7.78 -1.05
N ARG A 76 -11.12 8.93 -1.32
CA ARG A 76 -12.58 9.11 -1.20
C ARG A 76 -13.36 8.19 -2.16
N THR A 77 -12.81 7.98 -3.35
CA THR A 77 -13.39 7.05 -4.31
C THR A 77 -13.32 5.61 -3.82
N LEU A 78 -12.17 5.22 -3.25
CA LEU A 78 -11.99 3.92 -2.61
C LEU A 78 -12.99 3.70 -1.47
N GLU A 79 -13.08 4.64 -0.52
CA GLU A 79 -14.01 4.57 0.62
C GLU A 79 -15.47 4.42 0.16
N LYS A 80 -15.87 5.15 -0.89
CA LYS A 80 -17.20 5.03 -1.49
C LYS A 80 -17.44 3.62 -2.03
N ILE A 81 -16.50 3.07 -2.81
CA ILE A 81 -16.60 1.74 -3.43
C ILE A 81 -16.69 0.67 -2.34
N GLU A 82 -15.85 0.77 -1.31
CA GLU A 82 -15.85 -0.15 -0.17
C GLU A 82 -17.16 -0.04 0.64
N GLY A 83 -17.62 1.18 0.91
CA GLY A 83 -18.89 1.42 1.61
C GLY A 83 -20.12 0.89 0.86
N GLU A 84 -20.07 0.88 -0.46
CA GLU A 84 -21.10 0.29 -1.33
C GLU A 84 -20.89 -1.22 -1.59
N ASN A 85 -19.80 -1.80 -1.09
CA ASN A 85 -19.43 -3.21 -1.23
C ASN A 85 -19.49 -3.71 -2.69
N ARG A 86 -18.88 -2.99 -3.61
CA ARG A 86 -18.88 -3.27 -5.05
C ARG A 86 -17.49 -3.11 -5.67
N ILE A 87 -17.35 -3.49 -6.93
CA ILE A 87 -16.16 -3.19 -7.74
C ILE A 87 -16.21 -1.76 -8.28
N ALA A 88 -15.03 -1.21 -8.62
CA ALA A 88 -14.90 0.10 -9.24
C ALA A 88 -15.47 0.11 -10.67
N THR A 89 -16.13 1.21 -11.07
CA THR A 89 -16.47 1.46 -12.47
C THR A 89 -15.22 1.85 -13.27
N PRO A 90 -15.23 1.80 -14.61
CA PRO A 90 -14.11 2.25 -15.43
C PRO A 90 -13.66 3.70 -15.11
N GLU A 91 -14.61 4.62 -14.88
CA GLU A 91 -14.32 6.01 -14.53
C GLU A 91 -13.67 6.11 -13.13
N GLU A 92 -14.14 5.30 -12.18
CA GLU A 92 -13.55 5.23 -10.85
C GLU A 92 -12.15 4.61 -10.89
N GLN A 93 -11.90 3.61 -11.74
CA GLN A 93 -10.56 3.07 -11.96
C GLN A 93 -9.58 4.13 -12.49
N GLU A 94 -10.03 5.03 -13.38
CA GLU A 94 -9.21 6.15 -13.85
C GLU A 94 -8.85 7.12 -12.72
N ILE A 95 -9.76 7.33 -11.76
CA ILE A 95 -9.48 8.16 -10.57
C ILE A 95 -8.49 7.45 -9.65
N LEU A 96 -8.73 6.18 -9.35
CA LEU A 96 -7.83 5.38 -8.50
C LEU A 96 -6.43 5.29 -9.08
N ALA A 97 -6.29 5.12 -10.39
CA ALA A 97 -5.01 5.05 -11.08
C ALA A 97 -4.19 6.35 -11.04
N LYS A 98 -4.80 7.49 -10.65
CA LYS A 98 -4.07 8.76 -10.43
C LYS A 98 -3.44 8.86 -9.05
N TYR A 99 -3.66 7.91 -8.17
CA TYR A 99 -2.99 7.89 -6.88
C TYR A 99 -1.48 7.72 -7.07
N VAL A 100 -0.70 8.58 -6.43
CA VAL A 100 0.76 8.61 -6.59
C VAL A 100 1.50 8.49 -5.26
N GLY A 101 0.79 8.15 -4.18
CA GLY A 101 1.37 8.05 -2.85
C GLY A 101 1.83 9.38 -2.27
N TRP A 102 2.41 9.32 -1.09
CA TRP A 102 2.77 10.51 -0.33
C TRP A 102 4.22 10.95 -0.50
N GLY A 103 4.99 10.31 -1.37
CA GLY A 103 6.38 10.65 -1.64
C GLY A 103 6.56 12.11 -2.02
N GLY A 104 7.38 12.83 -1.24
CA GLY A 104 7.63 14.27 -1.41
C GLY A 104 6.51 15.19 -0.93
N LEU A 105 5.52 14.69 -0.17
CA LEU A 105 4.41 15.46 0.40
C LEU A 105 4.50 15.63 1.92
N ALA A 106 5.70 15.57 2.50
CA ALA A 106 5.90 15.67 3.95
C ALA A 106 5.29 16.95 4.56
N ASP A 107 5.24 18.05 3.81
CA ASP A 107 4.65 19.31 4.27
C ASP A 107 3.14 19.21 4.54
N ALA A 108 2.43 18.30 3.89
CA ALA A 108 1.00 18.06 4.12
C ALA A 108 0.73 17.40 5.50
N PHE A 109 1.75 16.79 6.11
CA PHE A 109 1.71 16.13 7.41
C PHE A 109 2.30 16.98 8.54
N ASP A 110 2.72 18.21 8.25
CA ASP A 110 3.36 19.12 9.21
C ASP A 110 2.39 20.24 9.59
N GLU A 111 1.89 20.22 10.83
CA GLU A 111 0.97 21.24 11.37
C GLU A 111 1.55 22.66 11.41
N THR A 112 2.88 22.80 11.36
CA THR A 112 3.55 24.10 11.39
C THR A 112 3.57 24.78 10.02
N LYS A 113 3.23 24.07 8.95
CA LYS A 113 3.24 24.58 7.57
C LYS A 113 1.95 25.33 7.24
N ALA A 114 1.96 26.64 7.47
CA ALA A 114 0.78 27.51 7.26
C ALA A 114 0.18 27.39 5.83
N ASN A 115 1.03 27.20 4.80
CA ASN A 115 0.59 27.02 3.42
C ASN A 115 -0.01 25.63 3.11
N TRP A 116 0.02 24.70 4.09
CA TRP A 116 -0.56 23.35 4.02
C TRP A 116 -1.61 23.10 5.10
N ALA A 117 -2.00 24.14 5.86
CA ALA A 117 -2.89 23.97 7.02
C ALA A 117 -4.25 23.34 6.66
N SER A 118 -4.83 23.68 5.51
CA SER A 118 -6.09 23.08 5.04
C SER A 118 -5.94 21.61 4.69
N GLU A 119 -4.87 21.26 3.99
CA GLU A 119 -4.59 19.88 3.60
C GLU A 119 -4.23 19.02 4.81
N TYR A 120 -3.49 19.57 5.77
CA TYR A 120 -3.24 18.89 7.04
C TYR A 120 -4.53 18.51 7.76
N GLN A 121 -5.47 19.45 7.88
CA GLN A 121 -6.77 19.19 8.51
C GLN A 121 -7.61 18.20 7.70
N GLU A 122 -7.56 18.28 6.37
CA GLU A 122 -8.25 17.35 5.48
C GLU A 122 -7.75 15.91 5.69
N LEU A 123 -6.43 15.69 5.75
CA LEU A 123 -5.87 14.35 6.04
C LEU A 123 -6.29 13.82 7.40
N LYS A 124 -6.25 14.67 8.43
CA LYS A 124 -6.68 14.29 9.79
C LYS A 124 -8.15 13.90 9.88
N SER A 125 -8.99 14.41 9.00
CA SER A 125 -10.41 14.08 8.95
C SER A 125 -10.73 12.89 8.04
N LEU A 126 -9.88 12.64 7.04
CA LEU A 126 -10.07 11.60 6.03
C LEU A 126 -9.50 10.26 6.47
N LEU A 127 -8.32 10.25 7.07
CA LEU A 127 -7.59 9.04 7.41
C LEU A 127 -7.82 8.63 8.86
N SER A 128 -7.92 7.34 9.12
CA SER A 128 -7.78 6.80 10.47
C SER A 128 -6.40 7.11 11.05
N ALA A 129 -6.21 6.97 12.35
CA ALA A 129 -4.92 7.21 12.98
C ALA A 129 -3.81 6.32 12.40
N GLU A 130 -4.11 5.05 12.15
CA GLU A 130 -3.17 4.08 11.58
C GLU A 130 -2.81 4.43 10.13
N GLU A 131 -3.81 4.76 9.31
CA GLU A 131 -3.61 5.17 7.92
C GLU A 131 -2.83 6.48 7.82
N TYR A 132 -3.11 7.43 8.72
CA TYR A 132 -2.37 8.69 8.78
C TYR A 132 -0.89 8.47 9.11
N ASP A 133 -0.60 7.63 10.11
CA ASP A 133 0.78 7.34 10.51
C ASP A 133 1.52 6.59 9.40
N SER A 134 0.91 5.58 8.78
CA SER A 134 1.47 4.89 7.60
C SER A 134 1.75 5.84 6.44
N ALA A 135 0.78 6.68 6.08
CA ALA A 135 0.92 7.67 5.02
C ALA A 135 2.06 8.66 5.31
N ARG A 136 2.17 9.15 6.55
CA ARG A 136 3.24 10.04 6.98
C ARG A 136 4.61 9.39 6.90
N GLU A 137 4.76 8.15 7.34
CA GLU A 137 6.02 7.40 7.25
C GLU A 137 6.45 7.17 5.80
N SER A 138 5.50 6.98 4.89
CA SER A 138 5.76 6.74 3.47
C SER A 138 6.26 7.97 2.70
N THR A 139 6.17 9.17 3.28
CA THR A 139 6.56 10.44 2.60
C THR A 139 8.00 10.47 2.11
N LEU A 140 8.89 9.70 2.71
CA LEU A 140 10.31 9.59 2.33
C LEU A 140 10.59 8.42 1.38
N ASN A 141 9.73 7.41 1.36
CA ASN A 141 10.02 6.12 0.73
C ASN A 141 9.05 5.72 -0.39
N ALA A 142 7.90 6.39 -0.51
CA ALA A 142 6.92 6.08 -1.55
C ALA A 142 7.37 6.63 -2.91
N HIS A 143 8.13 5.82 -3.64
CA HIS A 143 8.59 6.11 -5.00
C HIS A 143 8.00 5.07 -5.96
N TYR A 144 7.16 5.55 -6.87
CA TYR A 144 6.58 4.69 -7.91
C TYR A 144 7.53 4.57 -9.10
N THR A 145 7.70 3.36 -9.60
CA THR A 145 8.51 3.09 -10.78
C THR A 145 7.86 3.74 -12.00
N SER A 146 8.64 4.50 -12.76
CA SER A 146 8.11 5.18 -13.94
C SER A 146 7.70 4.21 -15.05
N PRO A 147 6.67 4.53 -15.84
CA PRO A 147 6.23 3.71 -16.96
C PRO A 147 7.34 3.33 -17.95
N VAL A 148 8.26 4.25 -18.22
CA VAL A 148 9.43 3.99 -19.11
C VAL A 148 10.29 2.86 -18.56
N ILE A 149 10.54 2.82 -17.26
CA ILE A 149 11.34 1.76 -16.63
C ILE A 149 10.56 0.45 -16.62
N ILE A 150 9.27 0.47 -16.27
CA ILE A 150 8.41 -0.72 -16.30
C ILE A 150 8.42 -1.35 -17.70
N LYS A 151 8.20 -0.51 -18.72
CA LYS A 151 8.26 -0.97 -20.12
C LYS A 151 9.61 -1.60 -20.47
N ALA A 152 10.72 -0.96 -20.10
CA ALA A 152 12.05 -1.50 -20.37
C ALA A 152 12.29 -2.85 -19.69
N ILE A 153 11.75 -3.05 -18.47
CA ILE A 153 11.82 -4.35 -17.76
C ILE A 153 11.06 -5.41 -18.56
N TYR A 154 9.84 -5.13 -19.00
CA TYR A 154 9.08 -6.08 -19.81
C TYR A 154 9.74 -6.37 -21.17
N ASP A 155 10.31 -5.36 -21.83
CA ASP A 155 11.07 -5.56 -23.08
C ASP A 155 12.27 -6.52 -22.87
N VAL A 156 12.93 -6.45 -21.71
CA VAL A 156 14.01 -7.39 -21.35
C VAL A 156 13.47 -8.78 -21.11
N MET A 157 12.36 -8.92 -20.37
CA MET A 157 11.74 -10.22 -20.11
C MET A 157 11.33 -10.92 -21.41
N GLU A 158 10.75 -10.19 -22.36
CA GLU A 158 10.42 -10.70 -23.69
C GLU A 158 11.64 -11.20 -24.45
N ARG A 159 12.73 -10.41 -24.45
CA ARG A 159 14.00 -10.81 -25.09
C ARG A 159 14.62 -12.06 -24.45
N MET A 160 14.36 -12.28 -23.17
CA MET A 160 14.76 -13.51 -22.46
C MET A 160 13.83 -14.69 -22.75
N GLY A 161 12.79 -14.50 -23.56
CA GLY A 161 11.83 -15.53 -23.96
C GLY A 161 10.70 -15.77 -22.97
N PHE A 162 10.51 -14.88 -21.98
CA PHE A 162 9.37 -15.00 -21.05
C PHE A 162 8.09 -14.52 -21.75
N SER A 163 7.05 -15.35 -21.72
CA SER A 163 5.74 -15.02 -22.27
C SER A 163 4.58 -15.38 -21.31
N LYS A 164 4.81 -16.31 -20.39
CA LYS A 164 3.79 -16.77 -19.44
C LYS A 164 4.44 -17.42 -18.22
N GLY A 165 3.90 -17.14 -17.05
CA GLY A 165 4.39 -17.74 -15.80
C GLY A 165 3.76 -17.10 -14.56
N ASN A 166 4.46 -17.21 -13.44
CA ASN A 166 4.12 -16.49 -12.21
C ASN A 166 4.94 -15.20 -12.14
N ILE A 167 4.27 -14.08 -11.95
CA ILE A 167 4.89 -12.76 -11.78
C ILE A 167 4.58 -12.29 -10.37
N LEU A 168 5.62 -12.03 -9.58
CA LEU A 168 5.52 -11.48 -8.23
C LEU A 168 6.05 -10.04 -8.23
N GLU A 169 5.21 -9.11 -7.77
CA GLU A 169 5.59 -7.74 -7.45
C GLU A 169 5.57 -7.57 -5.92
N PRO A 170 6.74 -7.56 -5.26
CA PRO A 170 6.82 -7.57 -3.79
C PRO A 170 6.58 -6.22 -3.14
N ALA A 171 6.50 -5.14 -3.93
CA ALA A 171 6.16 -3.79 -3.50
C ALA A 171 5.30 -3.14 -4.59
N MET A 172 4.09 -3.69 -4.78
CA MET A 172 3.31 -3.44 -5.99
C MET A 172 2.77 -2.02 -6.12
N GLY A 173 2.72 -1.25 -5.02
CA GLY A 173 2.03 0.03 -5.03
C GLY A 173 0.56 -0.16 -5.42
N ILE A 174 0.09 0.65 -6.35
CA ILE A 174 -1.25 0.51 -6.94
C ILE A 174 -1.28 -0.46 -8.15
N GLY A 175 -0.24 -1.28 -8.34
CA GLY A 175 -0.22 -2.28 -9.40
C GLY A 175 0.21 -1.77 -10.77
N ASN A 176 1.04 -0.72 -10.87
CA ASN A 176 1.49 -0.16 -12.14
C ASN A 176 2.14 -1.20 -13.08
N PHE A 177 2.93 -2.14 -12.54
CA PHE A 177 3.47 -3.24 -13.34
C PHE A 177 2.35 -4.09 -13.94
N PHE A 178 1.31 -4.41 -13.18
CA PHE A 178 0.19 -5.20 -13.67
C PHE A 178 -0.65 -4.43 -14.70
N GLY A 179 -0.85 -3.12 -14.49
CA GLY A 179 -1.56 -2.25 -15.43
C GLY A 179 -0.83 -2.11 -16.78
N MET A 180 0.48 -2.26 -16.79
CA MET A 180 1.34 -2.17 -17.99
C MET A 180 1.77 -3.54 -18.54
N LEU A 181 1.21 -4.64 -18.04
CA LEU A 181 1.58 -5.99 -18.48
C LEU A 181 1.35 -6.16 -20.00
N PRO A 182 2.35 -6.60 -20.77
CA PRO A 182 2.24 -6.84 -22.21
C PRO A 182 1.14 -7.86 -22.55
N GLU A 183 0.53 -7.73 -23.74
CA GLU A 183 -0.54 -8.63 -24.18
C GLU A 183 -0.13 -10.10 -24.19
N ASN A 184 1.09 -10.37 -24.65
CA ASN A 184 1.66 -11.74 -24.71
C ASN A 184 1.96 -12.34 -23.33
N MET A 185 1.87 -11.56 -22.24
CA MET A 185 2.08 -12.01 -20.86
C MET A 185 0.78 -12.08 -20.04
N GLN A 186 -0.38 -11.72 -20.61
CA GLN A 186 -1.65 -11.62 -19.88
C GLN A 186 -2.19 -12.94 -19.32
N GLU A 187 -1.73 -14.07 -19.84
CA GLU A 187 -2.06 -15.37 -19.26
C GLU A 187 -1.22 -15.75 -18.03
N SER A 188 -0.33 -14.85 -17.60
CA SER A 188 0.46 -15.05 -16.38
C SER A 188 -0.38 -14.91 -15.13
N ARG A 189 0.03 -15.61 -14.05
CA ARG A 189 -0.54 -15.39 -12.71
C ARG A 189 0.19 -14.27 -12.02
N LEU A 190 -0.56 -13.28 -11.56
CA LEU A 190 -0.02 -12.08 -10.91
C LEU A 190 -0.17 -12.20 -9.39
N TYR A 191 0.89 -11.88 -8.68
CA TYR A 191 0.95 -11.86 -7.22
C TYR A 191 1.52 -10.52 -6.80
N GLY A 192 0.76 -9.74 -6.05
CA GLY A 192 1.17 -8.46 -5.50
C GLY A 192 1.25 -8.51 -3.99
N VAL A 193 2.26 -7.83 -3.43
CA VAL A 193 2.37 -7.58 -1.99
C VAL A 193 2.55 -6.08 -1.82
N GLU A 194 1.76 -5.49 -0.93
CA GLU A 194 1.87 -4.08 -0.57
C GLU A 194 1.72 -3.93 0.95
N LEU A 195 2.59 -3.13 1.55
CA LEU A 195 2.62 -2.90 2.99
C LEU A 195 1.61 -1.81 3.41
N ASP A 196 1.49 -0.75 2.59
CA ASP A 196 0.55 0.34 2.86
C ASP A 196 -0.89 -0.10 2.55
N GLY A 197 -1.73 -0.07 3.58
CA GLY A 197 -3.09 -0.58 3.50
C GLY A 197 -3.98 0.19 2.51
N ILE A 198 -3.81 1.50 2.37
CA ILE A 198 -4.57 2.31 1.40
C ILE A 198 -4.11 1.96 -0.01
N THR A 199 -2.81 2.04 -0.25
CA THR A 199 -2.20 1.76 -1.55
C THR A 199 -2.54 0.36 -2.07
N GLY A 200 -2.54 -0.64 -1.19
CA GLY A 200 -2.86 -2.03 -1.56
C GLY A 200 -4.34 -2.30 -1.82
N ARG A 201 -5.24 -1.41 -1.37
CA ARG A 201 -6.69 -1.49 -1.64
C ARG A 201 -7.10 -0.73 -2.91
N ILE A 202 -6.32 0.29 -3.30
CA ILE A 202 -6.48 1.02 -4.57
C ILE A 202 -6.16 0.11 -5.75
#